data_eec5beae0e1aedb67f47f89a31455931
#
_entry.id   eec5beae0e1aedb67f47f89a31455931
#
_cell.length_a   1.000
_cell.length_b   1.000
_cell.length_c   1.000
_cell.angle_alpha   90.00
_cell.angle_beta   90.00
_cell.angle_gamma   90.00
#
_symmetry.space_group_name_H-M   'P 1'
#
loop_
_entity.id
_entity.type
_entity.pdbx_description
1 polymer ?
#
loop_
_entity_poly.entity_id
_entity_poly.type
_entity_poly.pdbx_seq_one_letter_code
_entity_poly.pdbx_strand_id
1 'polypeptide(L)'
;MSRPLSIAVLAVVALLQMLLGCAQQAQTTTPSATTQKEAAPPPPEPAVPEQPSTAQSPSSSGAAAGSPQNMEEFADEPALKDVFFERDRADIARDGAAVMLGNARWLLARWLISNLDYLVLIEGHANDNGSREDNLAIAELRAKAAARFLMTMGVPDTRLWTVSYGSDRPVCTSKSDACAAKNRRVHFRMKLQ
;
A
#
# COMPACT_ATOMS: atom_id res chain seq x y z
N MET A 1 -18.43 -21.96 54.52
CA MET A 1 -19.18 -20.93 53.78
C MET A 1 -18.72 -20.99 52.35
N SER A 2 -19.29 -21.84 51.53
CA SER A 2 -18.93 -22.12 50.14
C SER A 2 -19.76 -21.23 49.22
N ARG A 3 -19.09 -20.43 48.41
CA ARG A 3 -19.69 -19.41 47.51
C ARG A 3 -20.35 -20.05 46.29
N PRO A 4 -21.53 -19.57 45.85
CA PRO A 4 -22.25 -20.07 44.67
C PRO A 4 -21.75 -19.39 43.39
N LEU A 5 -20.48 -19.63 43.00
CA LEU A 5 -19.89 -19.08 41.79
C LEU A 5 -19.97 -20.04 40.60
N SER A 6 -20.37 -21.29 40.82
CA SER A 6 -20.35 -22.34 39.81
C SER A 6 -21.61 -22.43 38.95
N ILE A 7 -22.73 -21.84 39.35
CA ILE A 7 -24.00 -21.96 38.61
C ILE A 7 -24.11 -20.92 37.51
N ALA A 8 -23.52 -19.72 37.68
CA ALA A 8 -23.55 -18.69 36.66
C ALA A 8 -22.69 -19.00 35.43
N VAL A 9 -21.58 -19.74 35.59
CA VAL A 9 -20.69 -20.13 34.48
C VAL A 9 -21.31 -21.21 33.62
N LEU A 10 -22.07 -22.14 34.19
CA LEU A 10 -22.74 -23.21 33.42
C LEU A 10 -23.91 -22.71 32.59
N ALA A 11 -24.59 -21.65 33.00
CA ALA A 11 -25.69 -21.06 32.21
C ALA A 11 -25.22 -20.32 30.94
N VAL A 12 -24.04 -19.70 30.98
CA VAL A 12 -23.46 -18.99 29.80
C VAL A 12 -22.95 -19.96 28.74
N VAL A 13 -22.41 -21.12 29.14
CA VAL A 13 -21.92 -22.13 28.20
C VAL A 13 -23.07 -22.83 27.46
N ALA A 14 -24.21 -23.04 28.11
CA ALA A 14 -25.39 -23.66 27.50
C ALA A 14 -26.09 -22.76 26.46
N LEU A 15 -25.99 -21.43 26.57
CA LEU A 15 -26.59 -20.49 25.60
C LEU A 15 -25.76 -20.35 24.32
N LEU A 16 -24.48 -20.67 24.36
CA LEU A 16 -23.58 -20.52 23.20
C LEU A 16 -23.64 -21.69 22.22
N GLN A 17 -24.26 -22.83 22.62
CA GLN A 17 -24.35 -24.03 21.76
C GLN A 17 -25.63 -24.10 20.90
N MET A 18 -26.56 -23.19 21.05
CA MET A 18 -27.81 -23.16 20.22
C MET A 18 -27.70 -22.39 18.91
N LEU A 19 -26.55 -21.83 18.57
CA LEU A 19 -26.39 -21.02 17.35
C LEU A 19 -25.59 -21.70 16.21
N LEU A 20 -25.22 -22.99 16.35
CA LEU A 20 -24.54 -23.75 15.30
C LEU A 20 -25.42 -24.86 14.72
N GLY A 21 -26.50 -24.52 14.11
CA GLY A 21 -27.33 -25.50 13.42
C GLY A 21 -28.19 -24.89 12.35
N CYS A 22 -27.73 -24.94 11.11
CA CYS A 22 -28.45 -24.83 9.81
C CYS A 22 -27.44 -24.31 8.77
N ALA A 23 -27.27 -24.86 7.59
CA ALA A 23 -27.88 -25.96 6.87
C ALA A 23 -26.95 -26.27 5.69
N GLN A 24 -26.66 -27.52 5.53
CA GLN A 24 -26.08 -28.09 4.32
C GLN A 24 -27.23 -28.41 3.38
N GLN A 25 -27.26 -27.76 2.20
CA GLN A 25 -28.06 -28.26 1.07
C GLN A 25 -27.20 -28.20 -0.19
N ALA A 26 -26.69 -29.36 -0.54
CA ALA A 26 -26.17 -29.66 -1.86
C ALA A 26 -27.33 -29.77 -2.84
N GLN A 27 -27.28 -28.99 -3.94
CA GLN A 27 -28.08 -29.27 -5.12
C GLN A 27 -27.16 -29.57 -6.30
N THR A 28 -27.08 -30.83 -6.61
CA THR A 28 -26.64 -31.36 -7.89
C THR A 28 -27.70 -31.07 -8.95
N THR A 29 -27.31 -30.34 -10.01
CA THR A 29 -28.04 -30.37 -11.28
C THR A 29 -27.08 -30.57 -12.43
N THR A 30 -27.40 -31.62 -13.17
CA THR A 30 -26.83 -32.24 -14.35
C THR A 30 -26.71 -31.26 -15.54
N PRO A 31 -25.73 -31.44 -16.44
CA PRO A 31 -25.59 -30.56 -17.60
C PRO A 31 -26.57 -30.96 -18.71
N SER A 32 -27.32 -29.98 -19.20
CA SER A 32 -28.10 -30.12 -20.43
C SER A 32 -27.31 -29.54 -21.59
N ALA A 33 -26.97 -30.37 -22.54
CA ALA A 33 -26.39 -30.03 -23.83
C ALA A 33 -27.44 -29.25 -24.66
N THR A 34 -27.06 -28.07 -25.12
CA THR A 34 -27.83 -27.40 -26.20
C THR A 34 -26.87 -26.78 -27.19
N THR A 35 -26.78 -27.41 -28.31
CA THR A 35 -26.57 -26.99 -29.70
C THR A 35 -26.00 -25.59 -29.91
N GLN A 36 -24.78 -25.54 -30.41
CA GLN A 36 -24.17 -24.36 -31.06
C GLN A 36 -25.01 -23.96 -32.26
N LYS A 37 -25.57 -22.77 -32.23
CA LYS A 37 -26.04 -22.06 -33.41
C LYS A 37 -24.94 -21.07 -33.79
N GLU A 38 -24.30 -21.37 -34.90
CA GLU A 38 -23.36 -20.53 -35.63
C GLU A 38 -23.99 -19.15 -35.87
N ALA A 39 -23.47 -18.11 -35.24
CA ALA A 39 -23.87 -16.73 -35.47
C ALA A 39 -22.87 -16.09 -36.44
N ALA A 40 -23.40 -15.54 -37.52
CA ALA A 40 -22.73 -14.80 -38.57
C ALA A 40 -21.82 -13.66 -38.02
N PRO A 41 -20.76 -13.26 -38.77
CA PRO A 41 -19.87 -12.18 -38.34
C PRO A 41 -20.62 -10.84 -38.28
N PRO A 42 -20.32 -9.98 -37.30
CA PRO A 42 -20.91 -8.66 -37.20
C PRO A 42 -20.45 -7.76 -38.36
N PRO A 43 -21.30 -6.79 -38.80
CA PRO A 43 -20.94 -5.85 -39.84
C PRO A 43 -19.76 -4.96 -39.42
N PRO A 44 -18.97 -4.42 -40.36
CA PRO A 44 -17.84 -3.56 -40.05
C PRO A 44 -18.33 -2.26 -39.40
N GLU A 45 -17.76 -1.99 -38.23
CA GLU A 45 -17.94 -0.74 -37.50
C GLU A 45 -17.37 0.43 -38.32
N PRO A 46 -18.10 1.57 -38.41
CA PRO A 46 -17.59 2.72 -39.16
C PRO A 46 -16.32 3.26 -38.54
N ALA A 47 -15.31 3.45 -39.37
CA ALA A 47 -14.03 4.04 -39.01
C ALA A 47 -14.23 5.38 -38.29
N VAL A 48 -13.91 5.41 -36.99
CA VAL A 48 -13.74 6.65 -36.24
C VAL A 48 -12.45 7.31 -36.73
N PRO A 49 -12.46 8.59 -37.13
CA PRO A 49 -11.23 9.27 -37.55
C PRO A 49 -10.24 9.30 -36.37
N GLU A 50 -9.03 8.79 -36.60
CA GLU A 50 -7.90 8.95 -35.69
C GLU A 50 -7.64 10.45 -35.46
N GLN A 51 -8.06 10.95 -34.30
CA GLN A 51 -7.55 12.21 -33.80
C GLN A 51 -6.12 11.96 -33.31
N PRO A 52 -5.16 12.79 -33.67
CA PRO A 52 -3.83 12.71 -33.11
C PRO A 52 -3.92 12.91 -31.60
N SER A 53 -3.69 11.83 -30.86
CA SER A 53 -3.53 11.85 -29.41
C SER A 53 -2.29 12.67 -29.10
N THR A 54 -2.48 13.97 -28.89
CA THR A 54 -1.52 14.76 -28.13
C THR A 54 -1.50 14.15 -26.75
N ALA A 55 -0.44 13.37 -26.48
CA ALA A 55 -0.08 12.93 -25.16
C ALA A 55 0.12 14.16 -24.28
N GLN A 56 -0.97 14.65 -23.71
CA GLN A 56 -0.90 15.54 -22.56
C GLN A 56 -0.47 14.66 -21.39
N SER A 57 0.82 14.73 -21.06
CA SER A 57 1.29 14.36 -19.72
C SER A 57 0.29 14.89 -18.72
N PRO A 58 -0.24 14.07 -17.81
CA PRO A 58 -1.02 14.59 -16.71
C PRO A 58 -0.09 15.51 -15.90
N SER A 59 -0.28 16.81 -16.05
CA SER A 59 0.23 17.79 -15.12
C SER A 59 -0.16 17.32 -13.72
N SER A 60 0.84 16.99 -12.94
CA SER A 60 0.71 16.68 -11.53
C SER A 60 0.29 17.95 -10.77
N SER A 61 -0.98 18.27 -10.84
CA SER A 61 -1.62 19.23 -9.96
C SER A 61 -2.14 18.49 -8.75
N GLY A 62 -1.34 18.46 -7.69
CA GLY A 62 -1.82 17.95 -6.41
C GLY A 62 -0.74 17.37 -5.52
N ALA A 63 0.27 18.13 -5.23
CA ALA A 63 1.07 18.15 -4.01
C ALA A 63 2.08 19.26 -4.17
N ALA A 64 1.66 20.47 -3.89
CA ALA A 64 2.56 21.59 -3.79
C ALA A 64 3.28 21.50 -2.45
N ALA A 65 4.43 20.89 -2.46
CA ALA A 65 5.52 21.29 -1.62
C ALA A 65 6.76 21.07 -2.45
N GLY A 66 7.47 22.14 -2.79
CA GLY A 66 8.73 22.09 -3.49
C GLY A 66 9.63 21.02 -2.85
N SER A 67 10.44 20.31 -3.64
CA SER A 67 11.44 19.40 -3.09
C SER A 67 12.19 20.07 -1.94
N PRO A 68 12.39 19.38 -0.80
CA PRO A 68 13.15 19.96 0.29
C PRO A 68 14.52 20.36 -0.27
N GLN A 69 14.88 21.63 -0.12
CA GLN A 69 16.14 22.16 -0.66
C GLN A 69 17.35 21.52 0.02
N ASN A 70 17.15 20.81 1.15
CA ASN A 70 18.17 20.12 1.92
C ASN A 70 17.69 18.76 2.42
N MET A 71 17.69 17.75 1.55
CA MET A 71 17.37 16.37 1.94
C MET A 71 18.38 15.77 2.93
N GLU A 72 19.58 16.34 3.03
CA GLU A 72 20.62 15.91 3.96
C GLU A 72 20.29 16.23 5.43
N GLU A 73 19.37 17.16 5.67
CA GLU A 73 18.94 17.50 7.03
C GLU A 73 17.96 16.48 7.64
N PHE A 74 17.44 15.56 6.82
CA PHE A 74 16.62 14.47 7.31
C PHE A 74 17.51 13.33 7.80
N ALA A 75 17.24 12.86 9.01
CA ALA A 75 17.93 11.74 9.63
C ALA A 75 17.04 10.48 9.64
N ASP A 76 17.68 9.33 9.69
CA ASP A 76 16.98 8.06 9.91
C ASP A 76 16.33 8.06 11.30
N GLU A 77 15.06 7.68 11.36
CA GLU A 77 14.33 7.50 12.62
C GLU A 77 14.05 6.01 12.84
N PRO A 78 14.70 5.37 13.81
CA PRO A 78 14.61 3.92 13.99
C PRO A 78 13.21 3.41 14.32
N ALA A 79 12.31 4.30 14.77
CA ALA A 79 10.92 3.95 15.04
C ALA A 79 10.10 3.83 13.75
N LEU A 80 10.48 4.52 12.69
CA LEU A 80 9.84 4.42 11.37
C LEU A 80 10.45 3.24 10.61
N LYS A 81 9.61 2.29 10.23
CA LYS A 81 10.02 1.05 9.59
C LYS A 81 9.82 1.10 8.09
N ASP A 82 10.74 0.50 7.35
CA ASP A 82 10.64 0.33 5.91
C ASP A 82 9.40 -0.48 5.53
N VAL A 83 8.81 -0.13 4.39
CA VAL A 83 7.70 -0.88 3.76
C VAL A 83 8.19 -1.49 2.47
N PHE A 84 8.01 -2.79 2.32
CA PHE A 84 8.45 -3.56 1.16
C PHE A 84 7.31 -3.80 0.19
N PHE A 85 7.69 -3.91 -1.09
CA PHE A 85 6.74 -4.06 -2.19
C PHE A 85 7.05 -5.29 -3.04
N GLU A 86 6.00 -5.86 -3.58
CA GLU A 86 6.11 -6.92 -4.57
C GLU A 86 6.74 -6.41 -5.87
N ARG A 87 7.22 -7.35 -6.69
CA ARG A 87 7.79 -7.03 -8.00
C ARG A 87 6.75 -6.28 -8.84
N ASP A 88 7.16 -5.22 -9.50
CA ASP A 88 6.37 -4.40 -10.42
C ASP A 88 5.06 -3.86 -9.84
N ARG A 89 4.97 -3.77 -8.50
CA ARG A 89 3.81 -3.26 -7.78
C ARG A 89 4.17 -2.05 -6.92
N ALA A 90 3.18 -1.15 -6.76
CA ALA A 90 3.25 0.02 -5.90
C ALA A 90 2.09 0.07 -4.89
N ASP A 91 1.23 -0.94 -4.86
CA ASP A 91 0.21 -1.10 -3.83
C ASP A 91 0.83 -1.68 -2.55
N ILE A 92 0.37 -1.19 -1.42
CA ILE A 92 0.84 -1.63 -0.10
C ILE A 92 0.13 -2.94 0.23
N ALA A 93 0.89 -4.04 0.30
CA ALA A 93 0.38 -5.34 0.70
C ALA A 93 -0.05 -5.33 2.19
N ARG A 94 -0.77 -6.38 2.61
CA ARG A 94 -1.32 -6.48 3.98
C ARG A 94 -0.26 -6.30 5.07
N ASP A 95 0.90 -6.92 4.89
CA ASP A 95 2.00 -6.84 5.86
C ASP A 95 2.59 -5.42 5.89
N GLY A 96 2.75 -4.80 4.72
CA GLY A 96 3.16 -3.40 4.60
C GLY A 96 2.15 -2.45 5.24
N ALA A 97 0.85 -2.71 5.13
CA ALA A 97 -0.18 -1.91 5.77
C ALA A 97 -0.10 -1.96 7.31
N ALA A 98 0.25 -3.10 7.89
CA ALA A 98 0.47 -3.21 9.33
C ALA A 98 1.67 -2.36 9.79
N VAL A 99 2.76 -2.35 9.02
CA VAL A 99 3.93 -1.49 9.27
C VAL A 99 3.54 -0.02 9.14
N MET A 100 2.84 0.35 8.07
CA MET A 100 2.38 1.73 7.85
C MET A 100 1.47 2.24 8.97
N LEU A 101 0.60 1.38 9.51
CA LEU A 101 -0.23 1.72 10.66
C LEU A 101 0.63 2.02 11.90
N GLY A 102 1.69 1.24 12.12
CA GLY A 102 2.67 1.48 13.18
C GLY A 102 3.36 2.83 13.02
N ASN A 103 3.88 3.11 11.82
CA ASN A 103 4.52 4.38 11.47
C ASN A 103 3.56 5.57 11.68
N ALA A 104 2.32 5.47 11.20
CA ALA A 104 1.33 6.53 11.35
C ALA A 104 1.02 6.82 12.82
N ARG A 105 0.80 5.78 13.64
CA ARG A 105 0.54 5.93 15.08
C ARG A 105 1.70 6.62 15.80
N TRP A 106 2.92 6.25 15.46
CA TRP A 106 4.11 6.84 16.05
C TRP A 106 4.23 8.32 15.69
N LEU A 107 4.05 8.68 14.40
CA LEU A 107 4.08 10.07 13.93
C LEU A 107 3.01 10.93 14.63
N LEU A 108 1.78 10.43 14.70
CA LEU A 108 0.68 11.13 15.35
C LEU A 108 0.92 11.31 16.85
N ALA A 109 1.46 10.31 17.52
CA ALA A 109 1.80 10.41 18.95
C ALA A 109 2.88 11.47 19.20
N ARG A 110 3.91 11.55 18.36
CA ARG A 110 4.95 12.59 18.44
C ARG A 110 4.37 13.98 18.28
N TRP A 111 3.47 14.17 17.34
CA TRP A 111 2.83 15.45 17.09
C TRP A 111 1.83 15.83 18.18
N LEU A 112 0.89 14.95 18.53
CA LEU A 112 -0.22 15.25 19.44
C LEU A 112 0.19 15.26 20.92
N ILE A 113 1.12 14.40 21.32
CA ILE A 113 1.49 14.22 22.73
C ILE A 113 2.74 15.03 23.07
N SER A 114 3.76 14.97 22.22
CA SER A 114 5.04 15.63 22.45
C SER A 114 5.11 17.04 21.90
N ASN A 115 4.08 17.49 21.17
CA ASN A 115 4.02 18.80 20.50
C ASN A 115 5.27 19.11 19.67
N LEU A 116 5.88 18.07 19.10
CA LEU A 116 7.08 18.21 18.27
C LEU A 116 6.68 18.43 16.82
N ASP A 117 7.17 19.50 16.25
CA ASP A 117 7.01 19.77 14.83
C ASP A 117 8.06 18.99 14.02
N TYR A 118 7.63 18.35 12.95
CA TYR A 118 8.50 17.51 12.13
C TYR A 118 8.08 17.50 10.67
N LEU A 119 9.05 17.17 9.81
CA LEU A 119 8.82 16.81 8.42
C LEU A 119 9.27 15.36 8.20
N VAL A 120 8.56 14.64 7.36
CA VAL A 120 8.88 13.26 6.96
C VAL A 120 9.25 13.23 5.49
N LEU A 121 10.43 12.75 5.17
CA LEU A 121 10.87 12.44 3.82
C LEU A 121 10.59 10.96 3.55
N ILE A 122 9.81 10.68 2.52
CA ILE A 122 9.39 9.35 2.09
C ILE A 122 10.16 9.01 0.82
N GLU A 123 11.15 8.16 0.96
CA GLU A 123 12.07 7.78 -0.11
C GLU A 123 11.59 6.50 -0.79
N GLY A 124 11.26 6.59 -2.08
CA GLY A 124 10.90 5.43 -2.88
C GLY A 124 12.13 4.79 -3.53
N HIS A 125 12.19 3.46 -3.47
CA HIS A 125 13.26 2.66 -4.04
C HIS A 125 12.76 1.51 -4.89
N ALA A 126 13.55 1.14 -5.89
CA ALA A 126 13.35 -0.03 -6.73
C ALA A 126 14.59 -0.92 -6.69
N ASN A 127 14.45 -2.14 -7.20
CA ASN A 127 15.59 -2.99 -7.53
C ASN A 127 16.17 -2.57 -8.91
N ASP A 128 17.28 -3.14 -9.29
CA ASP A 128 18.03 -2.85 -10.52
C ASP A 128 17.50 -3.54 -11.79
N ASN A 129 16.29 -4.10 -11.75
CA ASN A 129 15.65 -4.71 -12.92
C ASN A 129 14.91 -3.65 -13.74
N GLY A 130 15.06 -3.68 -15.08
CA GLY A 130 14.41 -2.74 -15.98
C GLY A 130 15.23 -1.47 -16.27
N SER A 131 14.61 -0.51 -16.92
CA SER A 131 15.26 0.76 -17.23
C SER A 131 15.36 1.67 -15.97
N ARG A 132 16.26 2.64 -16.02
CA ARG A 132 16.38 3.62 -14.95
C ARG A 132 15.10 4.44 -14.81
N GLU A 133 14.49 4.77 -15.92
CA GLU A 133 13.25 5.53 -16.01
C GLU A 133 12.10 4.77 -15.37
N ASP A 134 11.94 3.48 -15.70
CA ASP A 134 10.90 2.63 -15.09
C ASP A 134 11.12 2.47 -13.57
N ASN A 135 12.37 2.30 -13.15
CA ASN A 135 12.71 2.20 -11.74
C ASN A 135 12.42 3.49 -10.97
N LEU A 136 12.67 4.66 -11.56
CA LEU A 136 12.29 5.94 -10.97
C LEU A 136 10.77 6.09 -10.89
N ALA A 137 10.05 5.73 -11.94
CA ALA A 137 8.59 5.83 -11.99
C ALA A 137 7.92 4.94 -10.94
N ILE A 138 8.31 3.66 -10.85
CA ILE A 138 7.70 2.75 -9.86
C ILE A 138 8.06 3.15 -8.42
N ALA A 139 9.27 3.62 -8.19
CA ALA A 139 9.70 4.09 -6.87
C ALA A 139 8.92 5.34 -6.44
N GLU A 140 8.63 6.25 -7.36
CA GLU A 140 7.77 7.40 -7.11
C GLU A 140 6.34 6.98 -6.74
N LEU A 141 5.77 6.03 -7.49
CA LEU A 141 4.43 5.48 -7.17
C LEU A 141 4.38 4.86 -5.78
N ARG A 142 5.42 4.14 -5.35
CA ARG A 142 5.54 3.56 -4.01
C ARG A 142 5.60 4.65 -2.94
N ALA A 143 6.43 5.67 -3.11
CA ALA A 143 6.52 6.79 -2.17
C ALA A 143 5.16 7.51 -2.04
N LYS A 144 4.50 7.79 -3.16
CA LYS A 144 3.15 8.39 -3.19
C LYS A 144 2.09 7.49 -2.53
N ALA A 145 2.18 6.17 -2.69
CA ALA A 145 1.26 5.25 -2.01
C ALA A 145 1.44 5.30 -0.49
N ALA A 146 2.68 5.33 0.00
CA ALA A 146 2.98 5.47 1.42
C ALA A 146 2.50 6.83 1.97
N ALA A 147 2.74 7.93 1.25
CA ALA A 147 2.25 9.25 1.63
C ALA A 147 0.72 9.27 1.75
N ARG A 148 0.00 8.77 0.74
CA ARG A 148 -1.46 8.67 0.78
C ARG A 148 -1.97 7.85 1.96
N PHE A 149 -1.30 6.76 2.29
CA PHE A 149 -1.66 5.95 3.46
C PHE A 149 -1.53 6.76 4.76
N LEU A 150 -0.41 7.47 4.96
CA LEU A 150 -0.19 8.31 6.14
C LEU A 150 -1.24 9.43 6.24
N MET A 151 -1.58 10.08 5.11
CA MET A 151 -2.63 11.10 5.05
C MET A 151 -3.99 10.53 5.44
N THR A 152 -4.35 9.34 4.95
CA THR A 152 -5.60 8.66 5.34
C THR A 152 -5.64 8.36 6.83
N MET A 153 -4.48 8.14 7.46
CA MET A 153 -4.37 7.93 8.89
C MET A 153 -4.36 9.23 9.71
N GLY A 154 -4.41 10.40 9.06
CA GLY A 154 -4.50 11.71 9.70
C GLY A 154 -3.16 12.46 9.84
N VAL A 155 -2.07 11.97 9.23
CA VAL A 155 -0.82 12.75 9.17
C VAL A 155 -1.01 13.87 8.12
N PRO A 156 -0.80 15.15 8.47
CA PRO A 156 -0.98 16.25 7.54
C PRO A 156 -0.05 16.14 6.32
N ASP A 157 -0.58 16.43 5.14
CA ASP A 157 0.15 16.43 3.87
C ASP A 157 1.33 17.41 3.86
N THR A 158 1.17 18.55 4.51
CA THR A 158 2.21 19.58 4.67
C THR A 158 3.47 19.08 5.37
N ARG A 159 3.39 17.93 6.05
CA ARG A 159 4.51 17.29 6.75
C ARG A 159 5.16 16.16 5.94
N LEU A 160 4.60 15.80 4.78
CA LEU A 160 5.02 14.65 4.00
C LEU A 160 5.67 15.11 2.69
N TRP A 161 6.89 14.67 2.49
CA TRP A 161 7.66 14.92 1.28
C TRP A 161 8.01 13.59 0.63
N THR A 162 7.88 13.49 -0.68
CA THR A 162 8.18 12.27 -1.41
C THR A 162 9.33 12.49 -2.38
N VAL A 163 10.25 11.53 -2.45
CA VAL A 163 11.34 11.51 -3.42
C VAL A 163 11.51 10.10 -3.98
N SER A 164 11.85 10.00 -5.26
CA SER A 164 12.19 8.75 -5.89
C SER A 164 13.69 8.68 -6.13
N TYR A 165 14.30 7.60 -5.67
CA TYR A 165 15.69 7.25 -6.00
C TYR A 165 15.77 6.10 -7.01
N GLY A 166 14.63 5.51 -7.40
CA GLY A 166 14.67 4.35 -8.28
C GLY A 166 15.61 3.27 -7.75
N SER A 167 16.53 2.82 -8.57
CA SER A 167 17.60 1.87 -8.20
C SER A 167 18.92 2.52 -7.77
N ASP A 168 19.01 3.84 -7.69
CA ASP A 168 20.27 4.56 -7.48
C ASP A 168 20.81 4.42 -6.05
N ARG A 169 19.99 4.06 -5.06
CA ARG A 169 20.38 3.91 -3.65
C ARG A 169 19.98 2.53 -3.09
N PRO A 170 20.65 1.45 -3.52
CA PRO A 170 20.37 0.11 -3.04
C PRO A 170 20.88 -0.09 -1.59
N VAL A 171 20.12 -0.83 -0.77
CA VAL A 171 20.59 -1.32 0.54
C VAL A 171 21.22 -2.71 0.44
N CYS A 172 21.04 -3.36 -0.70
CA CYS A 172 21.59 -4.68 -0.98
C CYS A 172 22.09 -4.71 -2.42
N THR A 173 23.32 -5.19 -2.63
CA THR A 173 24.01 -5.16 -3.94
C THR A 173 24.24 -6.54 -4.55
N SER A 174 23.88 -7.62 -3.84
CA SER A 174 23.99 -8.97 -4.40
C SER A 174 22.90 -9.23 -5.45
N LYS A 175 23.22 -10.03 -6.45
CA LYS A 175 22.26 -10.38 -7.54
C LYS A 175 21.38 -11.57 -7.12
N SER A 176 20.63 -11.44 -6.04
CA SER A 176 19.71 -12.47 -5.57
C SER A 176 18.29 -11.89 -5.45
N ASP A 177 17.28 -12.75 -5.57
CA ASP A 177 15.87 -12.34 -5.38
C ASP A 177 15.63 -11.76 -3.99
N ALA A 178 16.28 -12.29 -2.98
CA ALA A 178 16.21 -11.79 -1.62
C ALA A 178 16.78 -10.36 -1.51
N CYS A 179 17.86 -10.05 -2.22
CA CYS A 179 18.44 -8.71 -2.28
C CYS A 179 17.53 -7.75 -3.07
N ALA A 180 17.03 -8.20 -4.22
CA ALA A 180 16.06 -7.42 -4.99
C ALA A 180 14.81 -7.08 -4.17
N ALA A 181 14.32 -8.01 -3.35
CA ALA A 181 13.19 -7.77 -2.44
C ALA A 181 13.48 -6.68 -1.41
N LYS A 182 14.68 -6.64 -0.84
CA LYS A 182 15.12 -5.59 0.12
C LYS A 182 15.19 -4.22 -0.53
N ASN A 183 15.53 -4.14 -1.81
CA ASN A 183 15.63 -2.87 -2.53
C ASN A 183 14.24 -2.33 -2.92
N ARG A 184 13.23 -3.17 -3.13
CA ARG A 184 11.86 -2.72 -3.41
C ARG A 184 11.16 -2.23 -2.14
N ARG A 185 11.53 -1.04 -1.67
CA ARG A 185 11.05 -0.49 -0.41
C ARG A 185 10.68 0.98 -0.49
N VAL A 186 9.98 1.43 0.51
CA VAL A 186 9.90 2.83 0.91
C VAL A 186 10.61 2.97 2.25
N HIS A 187 11.51 3.94 2.33
CA HIS A 187 12.24 4.32 3.53
C HIS A 187 11.75 5.67 4.04
N PHE A 188 11.82 5.88 5.36
CA PHE A 188 11.35 7.10 5.99
C PHE A 188 12.45 7.77 6.76
N ARG A 189 12.66 9.05 6.48
CA ARG A 189 13.58 9.90 7.23
C ARG A 189 12.80 11.07 7.82
N MET A 190 13.28 11.61 8.91
CA MET A 190 12.60 12.68 9.64
C MET A 190 13.53 13.84 9.92
N LYS A 191 12.97 15.05 9.87
CA LYS A 191 13.61 16.28 10.33
C LYS A 191 12.71 16.94 11.38
N LEU A 192 13.26 17.30 12.54
CA LEU A 192 12.58 18.14 13.51
C LEU A 192 12.67 19.60 13.06
N GLN A 193 11.61 20.37 13.29
CA GLN A 193 11.54 21.79 13.00
C GLN A 193 11.65 22.63 14.26
#